data_b4038e50760ed83b7e57c4b970fd2eb9
#
_entry.id   b4038e50760ed83b7e57c4b970fd2eb9
#
_cell.length_a   1.000
_cell.length_b   1.000
_cell.length_c   1.000
_cell.angle_alpha   90.00
_cell.angle_beta   90.00
_cell.angle_gamma   90.00
#
_symmetry.space_group_name_H-M   'P 1'
#
loop_
_entity.id
_entity.type
_entity.pdbx_description
1 polymer ?
#
loop_
_entity_poly.entity_id
_entity_poly.type
_entity_poly.pdbx_seq_one_letter_code
_entity_poly.pdbx_strand_id
1 'polypeptide(L)' 'MFVYFLLCTDGSTYIGATVDLNRRLRQHNKEIKGGAHATGMKVASGHTWCRVCHVSGFPDWKATLQ' A
#
# COMPACT_ATOMS: atom_id res chain seq x y z
N MET A 1 -5.10 -13.10 1.86
CA MET A 1 -5.22 -11.78 1.20
C MET A 1 -5.56 -10.72 2.22
N PHE A 2 -4.89 -9.60 2.16
CA PHE A 2 -5.09 -8.48 3.07
C PHE A 2 -5.54 -7.25 2.28
N VAL A 3 -6.47 -6.49 2.84
CA VAL A 3 -6.74 -5.12 2.41
C VAL A 3 -6.03 -4.20 3.42
N TYR A 4 -5.27 -3.24 2.92
CA TYR A 4 -4.46 -2.38 3.78
C TYR A 4 -4.72 -0.92 3.48
N PHE A 5 -4.48 -0.08 4.50
CA PHE A 5 -4.63 1.37 4.42
C PHE A 5 -3.29 2.01 4.72
N LEU A 6 -2.85 2.89 3.84
CA LEU A 6 -1.61 3.65 4.02
C LEU A 6 -1.94 5.12 4.20
N LEU A 7 -1.14 5.78 5.04
CA LEU A 7 -1.19 7.22 5.24
C LEU A 7 0.16 7.80 4.83
N CYS A 8 0.11 8.82 3.99
CA CYS A 8 1.29 9.56 3.56
C CYS A 8 1.57 10.71 4.51
N THR A 9 2.82 11.14 4.58
CA THR A 9 3.22 12.29 5.42
C THR A 9 2.57 13.59 4.99
N ASP A 10 2.05 13.67 3.75
CA ASP A 10 1.32 14.85 3.28
C ASP A 10 -0.19 14.77 3.58
N GLY A 11 -0.66 13.73 4.28
CA GLY A 11 -2.07 13.54 4.61
C GLY A 11 -2.86 12.71 3.60
N SER A 12 -2.26 12.34 2.48
CA SER A 12 -2.92 11.49 1.48
C SER A 12 -3.08 10.06 1.99
N THR A 13 -4.07 9.35 1.46
CA THR A 13 -4.34 7.95 1.81
C THR A 13 -4.32 7.06 0.59
N TYR A 14 -4.07 5.77 0.81
CA TYR A 14 -4.09 4.76 -0.24
C TYR A 14 -4.67 3.47 0.32
N ILE A 15 -5.54 2.82 -0.45
CA ILE A 15 -6.14 1.54 -0.09
C ILE A 15 -5.77 0.53 -1.16
N GLY A 16 -5.28 -0.63 -0.75
CA GLY A 16 -4.89 -1.68 -1.68
C GLY A 16 -5.09 -3.06 -1.09
N ALA A 17 -4.76 -4.08 -1.88
CA ALA A 17 -4.83 -5.47 -1.46
C ALA A 17 -3.51 -6.17 -1.78
N THR A 18 -3.08 -7.09 -0.92
CA THR A 18 -1.84 -7.82 -1.12
C THR A 18 -1.84 -9.12 -0.32
N VAL A 19 -0.97 -10.04 -0.72
CA VAL A 19 -0.67 -11.25 0.05
C VAL A 19 0.51 -11.04 1.00
N ASP A 20 1.28 -9.96 0.84
CA ASP A 20 2.46 -9.65 1.64
C ASP A 20 2.48 -8.16 1.99
N LEU A 21 2.03 -7.84 3.21
CA LEU A 21 1.89 -6.46 3.67
C LEU A 21 3.23 -5.72 3.75
N ASN A 22 4.26 -6.37 4.30
CA ASN A 22 5.56 -5.71 4.49
C ASN A 22 6.22 -5.42 3.15
N ARG A 23 6.19 -6.38 2.23
CA ARG A 23 6.76 -6.20 0.90
C ARG A 23 6.03 -5.10 0.13
N ARG A 24 4.71 -5.06 0.20
CA ARG A 24 3.92 -4.05 -0.51
C ARG A 24 4.20 -2.65 0.02
N LEU A 25 4.33 -2.49 1.33
CA LEU A 25 4.69 -1.18 1.90
C LEU A 25 6.06 -0.72 1.41
N ARG A 26 7.03 -1.62 1.36
CA ARG A 26 8.36 -1.30 0.83
C ARG A 26 8.31 -0.91 -0.65
N GLN A 27 7.43 -1.54 -1.42
CA GLN A 27 7.23 -1.17 -2.83
C GLN A 27 6.65 0.24 -2.95
N HIS A 28 5.67 0.59 -2.13
CA HIS A 28 5.06 1.92 -2.16
C HIS A 28 6.07 3.00 -1.73
N ASN A 29 6.96 2.70 -0.81
CA ASN A 29 8.02 3.61 -0.36
C ASN A 29 9.25 3.58 -1.27
N LYS A 30 9.20 2.82 -2.36
CA LYS A 30 10.30 2.72 -3.33
C LYS A 30 11.60 2.15 -2.76
N GLU A 31 11.51 1.38 -1.69
CA GLU A 31 12.66 0.64 -1.15
C GLU A 31 12.99 -0.58 -2.04
N ILE A 32 11.97 -1.14 -2.70
CA ILE A 32 12.12 -2.19 -3.70
C ILE A 32 11.19 -1.87 -4.88
N LYS A 33 11.41 -2.54 -6.01
CA LYS A 33 10.60 -2.32 -7.22
C LYS A 33 9.14 -2.72 -6.99
N GLY A 34 8.23 -1.98 -7.64
CA GLY A 34 6.80 -2.23 -7.62
C GLY A 34 6.04 -1.09 -6.96
N GLY A 35 4.79 -1.38 -6.60
CA GLY A 35 3.91 -0.39 -6.02
C GLY A 35 3.16 0.43 -7.06
N ALA A 36 2.22 1.27 -6.61
CA ALA A 36 1.43 2.11 -7.48
C ALA A 36 2.22 3.35 -7.92
N HIS A 37 1.93 3.83 -9.12
CA HIS A 37 2.56 5.05 -9.64
C HIS A 37 2.27 6.25 -8.73
N ALA A 38 1.01 6.39 -8.29
CA ALA A 38 0.61 7.52 -7.43
C ALA A 38 1.38 7.55 -6.12
N THR A 39 1.58 6.39 -5.46
CA THR A 39 2.34 6.33 -4.21
C THR A 39 3.82 6.64 -4.44
N GLY A 40 4.37 6.17 -5.57
CA GLY A 40 5.75 6.46 -5.95
C GLY A 40 6.00 7.94 -6.22
N MET A 41 5.02 8.63 -6.79
CA MET A 41 5.12 10.09 -7.02
C MET A 41 5.25 10.86 -5.71
N LYS A 42 4.53 10.44 -4.65
CA LYS A 42 4.63 11.05 -3.32
C LYS A 42 6.03 10.87 -2.74
N VAL A 43 6.59 9.67 -2.87
CA VAL A 43 7.96 9.40 -2.40
C VAL A 43 8.97 10.24 -3.14
N ALA A 44 8.83 10.39 -4.45
CA ALA A 44 9.69 11.24 -5.27
C ALA A 44 9.64 12.72 -4.82
N SER A 45 8.51 13.14 -4.22
CA SER A 45 8.35 14.49 -3.69
C SER A 45 8.81 14.61 -2.23
N GLY A 46 9.44 13.58 -1.66
CA GLY A 46 10.00 13.61 -0.32
C GLY A 46 9.08 13.09 0.78
N HIS A 47 7.97 12.49 0.43
CA HIS A 47 7.01 11.94 1.41
C HIS A 47 7.24 10.46 1.63
N THR A 48 6.62 9.92 2.69
CA THR A 48 6.74 8.51 3.09
C THR A 48 5.36 7.96 3.43
N TRP A 49 5.17 6.67 3.19
CA TRP A 49 3.93 5.97 3.50
C TRP A 49 4.08 5.14 4.76
N CYS A 50 3.05 5.17 5.61
CA CYS A 50 2.93 4.31 6.79
C CYS A 50 1.68 3.47 6.68
N ARG A 51 1.75 2.21 7.13
CA ARG A 51 0.57 1.37 7.23
C ARG A 51 -0.20 1.74 8.50
N VAL A 52 -1.44 2.18 8.32
CA VAL A 52 -2.31 2.56 9.44
C VAL A 52 -3.02 1.34 10.00
N CYS A 53 -3.60 0.53 9.12
CA CYS A 53 -4.29 -0.70 9.51
C CYS A 53 -4.40 -1.64 8.32
N HIS A 54 -4.83 -2.87 8.60
CA HIS A 54 -5.14 -3.84 7.57
C HIS A 54 -6.27 -4.75 8.03
N VAL A 55 -6.96 -5.36 7.06
CA VAL A 55 -8.00 -6.35 7.30
C VAL A 55 -7.60 -7.64 6.57
N SER A 56 -7.69 -8.77 7.26
CA SER A 56 -7.35 -10.07 6.71
C SER A 56 -8.60 -10.94 6.59
N GLY A 57 -8.42 -12.15 6.04
CA GLY A 57 -9.50 -13.13 5.97
C GLY A 57 -10.22 -13.19 4.63
N PHE A 58 -9.73 -12.49 3.61
CA PHE A 58 -10.30 -12.56 2.26
C PHE A 58 -9.79 -13.81 1.54
N PRO A 59 -10.66 -14.57 0.84
CA PRO A 59 -10.26 -15.85 0.24
C PRO A 59 -9.29 -15.69 -0.92
N ASP A 60 -9.46 -14.67 -1.76
CA ASP A 60 -8.55 -14.35 -2.83
C ASP A 60 -8.73 -12.89 -3.21
N TRP A 61 -7.84 -12.41 -4.05
CA TRP A 61 -7.83 -11.01 -4.34
C TRP A 61 -8.92 -10.58 -5.35
N LYS A 62 -9.44 -11.48 -6.16
CA LYS A 62 -10.60 -11.17 -7.01
C LYS A 62 -11.83 -10.87 -6.14
N ALA A 63 -12.09 -11.72 -5.15
CA ALA A 63 -13.17 -11.50 -4.21
C ALA A 63 -12.97 -10.21 -3.42
N THR A 64 -11.72 -9.86 -3.10
CA THR A 64 -11.37 -8.66 -2.34
C THR A 64 -11.65 -7.38 -3.14
N LEU A 65 -11.36 -7.37 -4.44
CA LEU A 65 -11.44 -6.17 -5.27
C LEU A 65 -12.76 -6.00 -6.02
N GLN A 66 -13.57 -7.01 -6.01
CA GLN A 66 -14.91 -6.92 -6.60
C GLN A 66 -15.95 -6.55 -5.56
#